data_91b39d96f31dd6746ebd81f4a0c8c6c5
#
_entry.id   91b39d96f31dd6746ebd81f4a0c8c6c5
#
_cell.length_a   1.000
_cell.length_b   1.000
_cell.length_c   1.000
_cell.angle_alpha   90.00
_cell.angle_beta   90.00
_cell.angle_gamma   90.00
#
_symmetry.space_group_name_H-M   'P 1'
#
loop_
_entity.id
_entity.type
_entity.pdbx_description
1 polymer ?
#
loop_
_entity_poly.entity_id
_entity_poly.type
_entity_poly.pdbx_seq_one_letter_code
_entity_poly.pdbx_strand_id
1 'polypeptide(L)'
;VTGKISGHPEGVAGLVMELIDARFINLAGPPSLESCTRDIYPAGTAFSLSMVLAMARGIASAAEQLHARGIMHGDLYAHNILWDEQGDCLLGDFGAASFIPPENGAALERIEVRAFACLLEELLKRCSESTAALWDLQRRCAQTDVAARPLFSEISQTLADFQ
;
A
#
# COMPACT_ATOMS: atom_id res chain seq x y z
N VAL A 1 -13.53 11.06 2.44
CA VAL A 1 -14.92 11.25 1.97
C VAL A 1 -15.52 12.39 2.75
N THR A 2 -15.96 13.43 2.06
CA THR A 2 -16.55 14.64 2.63
C THR A 2 -18.09 14.63 2.61
N GLY A 3 -18.68 13.74 1.81
CA GLY A 3 -20.14 13.62 1.72
C GLY A 3 -20.61 12.47 0.83
N LYS A 4 -21.93 12.31 0.77
CA LYS A 4 -22.61 11.39 -0.13
C LYS A 4 -23.55 12.17 -1.04
N ILE A 5 -23.66 11.76 -2.30
CA ILE A 5 -24.66 12.25 -3.23
C ILE A 5 -25.91 11.41 -3.06
N SER A 6 -27.06 12.10 -2.86
CA SER A 6 -28.37 11.49 -2.86
C SER A 6 -29.25 12.16 -3.94
N GLY A 7 -30.26 11.43 -4.43
CA GLY A 7 -31.19 11.97 -5.40
C GLY A 7 -30.66 12.05 -6.84
N HIS A 8 -29.63 11.26 -7.18
CA HIS A 8 -29.21 11.13 -8.57
C HIS A 8 -30.36 10.58 -9.44
N PRO A 9 -30.58 11.12 -10.66
CA PRO A 9 -31.70 10.71 -11.52
C PRO A 9 -31.77 9.21 -11.82
N GLU A 10 -30.61 8.54 -11.87
CA GLU A 10 -30.48 7.10 -12.10
C GLU A 10 -30.52 6.26 -10.81
N GLY A 11 -30.76 6.87 -9.67
CA GLY A 11 -30.85 6.17 -8.38
C GLY A 11 -29.52 5.65 -7.84
N VAL A 12 -28.38 6.03 -8.44
CA VAL A 12 -27.05 5.61 -8.00
C VAL A 12 -26.59 6.44 -6.80
N ALA A 13 -25.85 5.78 -5.91
CA ALA A 13 -25.16 6.45 -4.81
C ALA A 13 -23.79 6.97 -5.27
N GLY A 14 -23.43 8.17 -4.82
CA GLY A 14 -22.11 8.75 -5.09
C GLY A 14 -21.42 9.20 -3.80
N LEU A 15 -20.10 9.28 -3.86
CA LEU A 15 -19.28 9.83 -2.79
C LEU A 15 -18.69 11.16 -3.25
N VAL A 16 -18.63 12.11 -2.33
CA VAL A 16 -17.89 13.36 -2.51
C VAL A 16 -16.58 13.22 -1.76
N MET A 17 -15.50 13.41 -2.47
CA MET A 17 -14.14 13.34 -1.92
C MET A 17 -13.41 14.64 -2.23
N GLU A 18 -12.37 14.93 -1.46
CA GLU A 18 -11.44 16.01 -1.79
C GLU A 18 -10.79 15.72 -3.16
N LEU A 19 -10.61 16.75 -3.97
CA LEU A 19 -9.92 16.62 -5.24
C LEU A 19 -8.44 16.34 -4.98
N ILE A 20 -7.93 15.26 -5.55
CA ILE A 20 -6.52 14.92 -5.45
C ILE A 20 -5.70 15.96 -6.22
N ASP A 21 -4.67 16.50 -5.58
CA ASP A 21 -3.76 17.47 -6.18
C ASP A 21 -3.05 16.84 -7.39
N ALA A 22 -2.87 17.62 -8.46
CA ALA A 22 -2.24 17.19 -9.72
C ALA A 22 -0.75 16.79 -9.57
N ARG A 23 -0.11 17.11 -8.43
CA ARG A 23 1.25 16.64 -8.12
C ARG A 23 1.33 15.13 -7.92
N PHE A 24 0.23 14.50 -7.52
CA PHE A 24 0.19 13.05 -7.34
C PHE A 24 0.01 12.34 -8.66
N ILE A 25 0.92 11.42 -8.97
CA ILE A 25 0.90 10.57 -10.16
C ILE A 25 0.90 9.10 -9.75
N ASN A 26 0.55 8.19 -10.66
CA ASN A 26 0.59 6.76 -10.38
C ASN A 26 2.03 6.32 -10.11
N LEU A 27 2.24 5.56 -9.04
CA LEU A 27 3.54 5.00 -8.67
C LEU A 27 4.02 3.97 -9.71
N ALA A 28 3.09 3.18 -10.24
CA ALA A 28 3.36 2.21 -11.30
C ALA A 28 2.13 2.03 -12.21
N GLY A 29 2.31 1.44 -13.37
CA GLY A 29 1.22 0.94 -14.21
C GLY A 29 0.77 -0.45 -13.77
N PRO A 30 -0.47 -0.86 -14.13
CA PRO A 30 -0.98 -2.18 -13.81
C PRO A 30 -0.23 -3.28 -14.58
N PRO A 31 -0.22 -4.52 -14.06
CA PRO A 31 0.33 -5.67 -14.78
C PRO A 31 -0.47 -5.97 -16.04
N SER A 32 0.16 -6.62 -17.00
CA SER A 32 -0.48 -7.10 -18.21
C SER A 32 -0.21 -8.59 -18.42
N LEU A 33 -0.98 -9.24 -19.30
CA LEU A 33 -0.71 -10.62 -19.70
C LEU A 33 0.64 -10.77 -20.40
N GLU A 34 1.11 -9.71 -21.05
CA GLU A 34 2.42 -9.69 -21.72
C GLU A 34 3.57 -9.60 -20.70
N SER A 35 3.43 -8.75 -19.67
CA SER A 35 4.49 -8.54 -18.68
C SER A 35 4.61 -9.69 -17.70
N CYS A 36 3.51 -10.39 -17.38
CA CYS A 36 3.42 -11.42 -16.34
C CYS A 36 4.05 -10.97 -15.00
N THR A 37 4.04 -9.66 -14.74
CA THR A 37 4.61 -9.04 -13.53
C THR A 37 3.50 -8.52 -12.63
N ARG A 38 3.87 -8.10 -11.42
CA ARG A 38 2.91 -7.45 -10.51
C ARG A 38 2.56 -6.05 -11.01
N ASP A 39 3.55 -5.18 -11.06
CA ASP A 39 3.42 -3.78 -11.42
C ASP A 39 4.48 -3.37 -12.43
N ILE A 40 4.16 -2.42 -13.30
CA ILE A 40 5.06 -1.94 -14.35
C ILE A 40 5.51 -0.53 -13.99
N TYR A 41 6.75 -0.40 -13.56
CA TYR A 41 7.37 0.89 -13.33
C TYR A 41 7.96 1.46 -14.63
N PRO A 42 7.90 2.79 -14.84
CA PRO A 42 8.58 3.42 -15.96
C PRO A 42 10.08 3.07 -15.98
N ALA A 43 10.67 2.97 -17.17
CA ALA A 43 12.09 2.69 -17.30
C ALA A 43 12.92 3.78 -16.61
N GLY A 44 13.93 3.37 -15.85
CA GLY A 44 14.79 4.31 -15.13
C GLY A 44 14.21 4.84 -13.81
N THR A 45 13.03 4.35 -13.37
CA THR A 45 12.49 4.72 -12.06
C THR A 45 13.49 4.37 -10.94
N ALA A 46 13.89 5.39 -10.19
CA ALA A 46 14.77 5.28 -9.03
C ALA A 46 14.25 6.13 -7.88
N PHE A 47 14.42 5.66 -6.67
CA PHE A 47 13.98 6.33 -5.45
C PHE A 47 15.16 6.59 -4.52
N SER A 48 15.17 7.72 -3.84
CA SER A 48 16.04 7.94 -2.68
C SER A 48 15.55 7.09 -1.49
N LEU A 49 16.43 6.87 -0.53
CA LEU A 49 16.03 6.18 0.71
C LEU A 49 14.92 6.91 1.45
N SER A 50 14.97 8.24 1.49
CA SER A 50 13.92 9.06 2.12
C SER A 50 12.55 8.88 1.46
N MET A 51 12.49 8.82 0.12
CA MET A 51 11.24 8.55 -0.61
C MET A 51 10.70 7.14 -0.32
N VAL A 52 11.57 6.13 -0.32
CA VAL A 52 11.17 4.75 0.03
C VAL A 52 10.61 4.69 1.45
N LEU A 53 11.26 5.33 2.41
CA LEU A 53 10.79 5.38 3.79
C LEU A 53 9.46 6.13 3.93
N ALA A 54 9.30 7.26 3.24
CA ALA A 54 8.06 8.04 3.26
C ALA A 54 6.89 7.21 2.70
N MET A 55 7.06 6.61 1.52
CA MET A 55 6.04 5.74 0.91
C MET A 55 5.73 4.51 1.79
N ALA A 56 6.76 3.81 2.30
CA ALA A 56 6.54 2.64 3.15
C ALA A 56 5.76 2.99 4.42
N ARG A 57 6.09 4.11 5.07
CA ARG A 57 5.38 4.62 6.25
C ARG A 57 3.93 5.00 5.93
N GLY A 58 3.73 5.74 4.85
CA GLY A 58 2.39 6.17 4.42
C GLY A 58 1.46 4.99 4.16
N ILE A 59 1.92 4.00 3.40
CA ILE A 59 1.12 2.81 3.07
C ILE A 59 0.93 1.91 4.28
N ALA A 60 1.97 1.68 5.11
CA ALA A 60 1.82 0.90 6.33
C ALA A 60 0.81 1.53 7.30
N SER A 61 0.88 2.86 7.48
CA SER A 61 -0.08 3.60 8.32
C SER A 61 -1.50 3.55 7.75
N ALA A 62 -1.68 3.66 6.44
CA ALA A 62 -3.00 3.54 5.80
C ALA A 62 -3.60 2.15 6.03
N ALA A 63 -2.82 1.09 5.81
CA ALA A 63 -3.25 -0.28 6.02
C ALA A 63 -3.54 -0.56 7.51
N GLU A 64 -2.71 -0.08 8.43
CA GLU A 64 -2.95 -0.17 9.88
C GLU A 64 -4.29 0.47 10.26
N GLN A 65 -4.59 1.66 9.73
CA GLN A 65 -5.84 2.36 10.00
C GLN A 65 -7.07 1.62 9.43
N LEU A 66 -6.94 0.96 8.30
CA LEU A 66 -7.99 0.11 7.73
C LEU A 66 -8.22 -1.13 8.60
N HIS A 67 -7.16 -1.85 8.93
CA HIS A 67 -7.22 -3.06 9.76
C HIS A 67 -7.78 -2.77 11.16
N ALA A 68 -7.40 -1.66 11.79
CA ALA A 68 -7.98 -1.22 13.06
C ALA A 68 -9.49 -0.98 13.00
N ARG A 69 -10.06 -0.83 11.81
CA ARG A 69 -11.50 -0.70 11.55
C ARG A 69 -12.14 -1.98 11.01
N GLY A 70 -11.39 -3.08 10.99
CA GLY A 70 -11.83 -4.36 10.45
C GLY A 70 -12.03 -4.32 8.93
N ILE A 71 -11.25 -3.52 8.21
CA ILE A 71 -11.30 -3.39 6.74
C ILE A 71 -9.96 -3.86 6.17
N MET A 72 -10.00 -4.70 5.16
CA MET A 72 -8.89 -5.07 4.31
C MET A 72 -9.01 -4.32 2.98
N HIS A 73 -7.92 -3.78 2.45
CA HIS A 73 -7.92 -3.13 1.13
C HIS A 73 -8.14 -4.16 0.01
N GLY A 74 -7.48 -5.30 0.11
CA GLY A 74 -7.65 -6.45 -0.79
C GLY A 74 -6.88 -6.37 -2.11
N ASP A 75 -6.35 -5.18 -2.47
CA ASP A 75 -5.62 -4.96 -3.73
C ASP A 75 -4.45 -3.97 -3.54
N LEU A 76 -3.57 -4.26 -2.57
CA LEU A 76 -2.43 -3.42 -2.23
C LEU A 76 -1.30 -3.63 -3.24
N TYR A 77 -1.34 -2.87 -4.33
CA TYR A 77 -0.39 -2.86 -5.44
C TYR A 77 0.10 -1.44 -5.72
N ALA A 78 1.29 -1.30 -6.33
CA ALA A 78 1.85 0.01 -6.64
C ALA A 78 1.01 0.81 -7.66
N HIS A 79 0.31 0.16 -8.58
CA HIS A 79 -0.58 0.85 -9.54
C HIS A 79 -1.83 1.46 -8.87
N ASN A 80 -2.18 1.04 -7.66
CA ASN A 80 -3.26 1.62 -6.84
C ASN A 80 -2.74 2.70 -5.87
N ILE A 81 -1.48 3.09 -6.00
CA ILE A 81 -0.85 4.12 -5.18
C ILE A 81 -0.54 5.34 -6.05
N LEU A 82 -0.97 6.50 -5.60
CA LEU A 82 -0.51 7.79 -6.10
C LEU A 82 0.60 8.30 -5.19
N TRP A 83 1.61 8.92 -5.78
CA TRP A 83 2.75 9.46 -5.04
C TRP A 83 3.22 10.78 -5.65
N ASP A 84 3.99 11.54 -4.90
CA ASP A 84 4.66 12.74 -5.36
C ASP A 84 6.19 12.65 -5.18
N GLU A 85 6.91 13.65 -5.67
CA GLU A 85 8.38 13.69 -5.63
C GLU A 85 8.96 13.78 -4.21
N GLN A 86 8.16 14.08 -3.20
CA GLN A 86 8.54 14.08 -1.79
C GLN A 86 8.41 12.69 -1.15
N GLY A 87 7.71 11.78 -1.83
CA GLY A 87 7.39 10.44 -1.33
C GLY A 87 6.08 10.38 -0.54
N ASP A 88 5.32 11.49 -0.48
CA ASP A 88 3.96 11.45 0.02
C ASP A 88 3.12 10.54 -0.88
N CYS A 89 2.25 9.72 -0.28
CA CYS A 89 1.47 8.77 -1.05
C CYS A 89 0.02 8.64 -0.57
N LEU A 90 -0.84 8.26 -1.51
CA LEU A 90 -2.25 8.00 -1.29
C LEU A 90 -2.57 6.59 -1.79
N LEU A 91 -3.18 5.77 -0.94
CA LEU A 91 -3.71 4.46 -1.32
C LEU A 91 -5.11 4.65 -1.91
N GLY A 92 -5.30 4.23 -3.15
CA GLY A 92 -6.55 4.35 -3.91
C GLY A 92 -7.13 2.99 -4.28
N ASP A 93 -8.19 3.00 -5.07
CA ASP A 93 -8.93 1.84 -5.60
C ASP A 93 -9.39 0.84 -4.53
N PHE A 94 -10.44 1.21 -3.82
CA PHE A 94 -11.10 0.38 -2.81
C PHE A 94 -12.12 -0.62 -3.41
N GLY A 95 -12.01 -0.94 -4.71
CA GLY A 95 -12.94 -1.85 -5.39
C GLY A 95 -12.90 -3.28 -4.85
N ALA A 96 -11.75 -3.71 -4.32
CA ALA A 96 -11.58 -5.03 -3.68
C ALA A 96 -11.68 -5.00 -2.14
N ALA A 97 -11.94 -3.83 -1.56
CA ALA A 97 -11.98 -3.71 -0.10
C ALA A 97 -13.14 -4.50 0.51
N SER A 98 -12.88 -5.15 1.62
CA SER A 98 -13.85 -5.97 2.32
C SER A 98 -13.72 -5.87 3.84
N PHE A 99 -14.80 -6.19 4.54
CA PHE A 99 -14.73 -6.32 5.99
C PHE A 99 -14.02 -7.62 6.38
N ILE A 100 -13.15 -7.52 7.37
CA ILE A 100 -12.41 -8.66 7.93
C ILE A 100 -13.32 -9.38 8.92
N PRO A 101 -13.67 -10.66 8.70
CA PRO A 101 -14.42 -11.45 9.67
C PRO A 101 -13.63 -11.60 10.98
N PRO A 102 -14.23 -11.36 12.16
CA PRO A 102 -13.51 -11.38 13.44
C PRO A 102 -12.78 -12.70 13.72
N GLU A 103 -13.34 -13.81 13.29
CA GLU A 103 -12.80 -15.16 13.51
C GLU A 103 -11.48 -15.44 12.76
N ASN A 104 -11.19 -14.71 11.69
CA ASN A 104 -10.01 -14.87 10.84
C ASN A 104 -9.14 -13.61 10.73
N GLY A 105 -9.41 -12.59 11.54
CA GLY A 105 -8.85 -11.25 11.41
C GLY A 105 -7.35 -11.24 11.20
N ALA A 106 -6.60 -11.75 12.17
CA ALA A 106 -5.14 -11.72 12.13
C ALA A 106 -4.52 -12.50 10.94
N ALA A 107 -5.18 -13.55 10.44
CA ALA A 107 -4.69 -14.29 9.28
C ALA A 107 -4.90 -13.50 7.98
N LEU A 108 -6.05 -12.85 7.82
CA LEU A 108 -6.37 -12.02 6.66
C LEU A 108 -5.50 -10.75 6.61
N GLU A 109 -5.30 -10.09 7.75
CA GLU A 109 -4.36 -8.96 7.86
C GLU A 109 -2.96 -9.35 7.37
N ARG A 110 -2.46 -10.52 7.76
CA ARG A 110 -1.15 -11.03 7.34
C ARG A 110 -1.07 -11.43 5.86
N ILE A 111 -2.20 -11.65 5.20
CA ILE A 111 -2.23 -11.78 3.73
C ILE A 111 -1.90 -10.42 3.09
N GLU A 112 -2.48 -9.34 3.58
CA GLU A 112 -2.19 -8.00 3.07
C GLU A 112 -0.76 -7.55 3.40
N VAL A 113 -0.21 -7.96 4.54
CA VAL A 113 1.23 -7.80 4.86
C VAL A 113 2.12 -8.46 3.80
N ARG A 114 1.72 -9.59 3.21
CA ARG A 114 2.45 -10.19 2.09
C ARG A 114 2.42 -9.31 0.85
N ALA A 115 1.31 -8.65 0.56
CA ALA A 115 1.22 -7.69 -0.54
C ALA A 115 2.13 -6.47 -0.30
N PHE A 116 2.12 -5.94 0.93
CA PHE A 116 3.06 -4.89 1.35
C PHE A 116 4.54 -5.31 1.21
N ALA A 117 4.88 -6.58 1.54
CA ALA A 117 6.24 -7.07 1.36
C ALA A 117 6.69 -7.05 -0.11
N CYS A 118 5.78 -7.31 -1.06
CA CYS A 118 6.09 -7.22 -2.48
C CYS A 118 6.28 -5.76 -2.92
N LEU A 119 5.42 -4.85 -2.47
CA LEU A 119 5.59 -3.41 -2.71
C LEU A 119 6.93 -2.91 -2.16
N LEU A 120 7.26 -3.25 -0.92
CA LEU A 120 8.53 -2.85 -0.30
C LEU A 120 9.73 -3.39 -1.08
N GLU A 121 9.68 -4.64 -1.55
CA GLU A 121 10.70 -5.23 -2.41
C GLU A 121 10.88 -4.44 -3.72
N GLU A 122 9.78 -4.05 -4.36
CA GLU A 122 9.79 -3.28 -5.61
C GLU A 122 10.44 -1.90 -5.42
N LEU A 123 10.13 -1.23 -4.31
CA LEU A 123 10.73 0.05 -3.95
C LEU A 123 12.23 -0.11 -3.64
N LEU A 124 12.61 -1.10 -2.82
CA LEU A 124 13.99 -1.35 -2.43
C LEU A 124 14.89 -1.72 -3.62
N LYS A 125 14.38 -2.48 -4.59
CA LYS A 125 15.11 -2.81 -5.83
C LYS A 125 15.41 -1.58 -6.70
N ARG A 126 14.68 -0.49 -6.49
CA ARG A 126 14.85 0.79 -7.19
C ARG A 126 15.56 1.85 -6.33
N CYS A 127 16.03 1.47 -5.16
CA CYS A 127 16.75 2.34 -4.24
C CYS A 127 18.22 1.91 -4.13
N SER A 128 19.14 2.75 -4.60
CA SER A 128 20.58 2.47 -4.51
C SER A 128 21.13 2.52 -3.09
N GLU A 129 20.44 3.19 -2.18
CA GLU A 129 20.85 3.43 -0.77
C GLU A 129 20.10 2.53 0.21
N SER A 130 19.44 1.46 -0.28
CA SER A 130 18.65 0.57 0.57
C SER A 130 19.50 -0.11 1.65
N THR A 131 18.97 -0.18 2.86
CA THR A 131 19.68 -0.73 4.03
C THR A 131 19.35 -2.20 4.27
N ALA A 132 20.28 -2.92 4.92
CA ALA A 132 20.06 -4.30 5.34
C ALA A 132 18.85 -4.44 6.26
N ALA A 133 18.56 -3.44 7.08
CA ALA A 133 17.45 -3.45 8.02
C ALA A 133 16.07 -3.35 7.30
N LEU A 134 15.97 -2.56 6.21
CA LEU A 134 14.75 -2.53 5.39
C LEU A 134 14.53 -3.84 4.63
N TRP A 135 15.59 -4.45 4.14
CA TRP A 135 15.52 -5.79 3.56
C TRP A 135 15.14 -6.85 4.59
N ASP A 136 15.54 -6.68 5.85
CA ASP A 136 15.11 -7.56 6.94
C ASP A 136 13.61 -7.42 7.22
N LEU A 137 13.11 -6.19 7.31
CA LEU A 137 11.66 -5.93 7.43
C LEU A 137 10.89 -6.56 6.27
N GLN A 138 11.36 -6.37 5.03
CA GLN A 138 10.76 -6.97 3.84
C GLN A 138 10.70 -8.51 3.98
N ARG A 139 11.80 -9.17 4.36
CA ARG A 139 11.84 -10.63 4.56
C ARG A 139 10.88 -11.11 5.65
N ARG A 140 10.76 -10.37 6.76
CA ARG A 140 9.79 -10.67 7.83
C ARG A 140 8.35 -10.60 7.32
N CYS A 141 8.00 -9.57 6.55
CA CYS A 141 6.70 -9.44 5.92
C CYS A 141 6.45 -10.52 4.84
N ALA A 142 7.51 -11.05 4.23
CA ALA A 142 7.45 -12.03 3.14
C ALA A 142 7.43 -13.50 3.62
N GLN A 143 7.45 -13.77 4.92
CA GLN A 143 7.51 -15.13 5.46
C GLN A 143 6.43 -16.04 4.85
N THR A 144 6.80 -17.29 4.55
CA THR A 144 5.87 -18.30 4.04
C THR A 144 4.86 -18.72 5.11
N ASP A 145 5.31 -18.85 6.35
CA ASP A 145 4.42 -19.01 7.49
C ASP A 145 3.65 -17.71 7.74
N VAL A 146 2.35 -17.75 7.55
CA VAL A 146 1.45 -16.60 7.73
C VAL A 146 1.52 -16.08 9.17
N ALA A 147 1.61 -16.97 10.15
CA ALA A 147 1.63 -16.59 11.57
C ALA A 147 2.93 -15.85 11.97
N ALA A 148 4.02 -16.07 11.22
CA ALA A 148 5.30 -15.42 11.46
C ALA A 148 5.41 -14.00 10.89
N ARG A 149 4.45 -13.56 10.05
CA ARG A 149 4.45 -12.20 9.51
C ARG A 149 4.02 -11.20 10.59
N PRO A 150 4.67 -10.03 10.69
CA PRO A 150 4.24 -8.97 11.60
C PRO A 150 2.85 -8.43 11.22
N LEU A 151 2.15 -7.78 12.13
CA LEU A 151 0.98 -6.95 11.82
C LEU A 151 1.42 -5.55 11.38
N PHE A 152 0.52 -4.78 10.75
CA PHE A 152 0.86 -3.43 10.30
C PHE A 152 1.25 -2.50 11.45
N SER A 153 0.70 -2.67 12.65
CA SER A 153 1.12 -1.93 13.84
C SER A 153 2.60 -2.14 14.19
N GLU A 154 3.10 -3.38 14.04
CA GLU A 154 4.51 -3.71 14.26
C GLU A 154 5.40 -3.19 13.13
N ILE A 155 4.89 -3.21 11.89
CA ILE A 155 5.58 -2.65 10.72
C ILE A 155 5.71 -1.13 10.86
N SER A 156 4.63 -0.44 11.21
CA SER A 156 4.63 1.02 11.43
C SER A 156 5.61 1.42 12.52
N GLN A 157 5.62 0.67 13.65
CA GLN A 157 6.59 0.92 14.72
C GLN A 157 8.03 0.71 14.23
N THR A 158 8.30 -0.40 13.52
CA THR A 158 9.62 -0.67 12.96
C THR A 158 10.07 0.44 12.00
N LEU A 159 9.16 0.92 11.12
CA LEU A 159 9.47 1.98 10.17
C LEU A 159 9.68 3.34 10.86
N ALA A 160 9.05 3.60 12.00
CA ALA A 160 9.26 4.83 12.76
C ALA A 160 10.69 4.95 13.34
N ASP A 161 11.35 3.81 13.62
CA ASP A 161 12.70 3.76 14.18
C ASP A 161 13.80 4.08 13.15
N PHE A 162 13.49 4.08 11.85
CA PHE A 162 14.44 4.56 10.84
C PHE A 162 14.50 6.09 10.86
N GLN A 163 15.72 6.63 10.89
CA GLN A 163 16.00 8.08 10.82
C GLN A 163 16.33 8.50 9.39
#